data_b8b9e337881b62804107411a6c6897f3
#
_entry.id   b8b9e337881b62804107411a6c6897f3
#
_cell.length_a   1.000
_cell.length_b   1.000
_cell.length_c   1.000
_cell.angle_alpha   90.00
_cell.angle_beta   90.00
_cell.angle_gamma   90.00
#
_symmetry.space_group_name_H-M   'P 1'
#
loop_
_entity.id
_entity.type
_entity.pdbx_description
1 polymer ?
#
loop_
_entity_poly.entity_id
_entity_poly.type
_entity_poly.pdbx_seq_one_letter_code
_entity_poly.pdbx_strand_id
1 'polypeptide(L)'
;MHRAVAQFEAESQGDLAETRVKIADPFLETLRLKTAHVAHQDGMEQLADGLTLLLRIIMHRHGPNKPAGGMPHPASYFPLKRLDFESLRHKRFFRSAAAAEWPHSRPVNIGRYLKSRQKTVDRALDGYLPKANVKPATIHKAMRYSLFAGGKRLRPILCLAAAEACGGKIANALPFACAFECIHTYSLVHDDLPSMDNDDFRRGRPTCHKVFGEGIAVLAGDALLTIAFEIVSRAAPTKRYSMATFLRETAVAAGSRRLIAGQVADLEAEGKRVTRAELRYVHENKTAAILSTSVRLGAMSANATTRQLAALTRFGRALGLAFQVIDDILDVTQTSEKLGKSAGKDIAAKKATYPAIIGLEASRVEARRLTKQAHNALTLFGAEADALHALANYLLEREY
;
A
#
# COMPACT_ATOMS: atom_id res chain seq x y z
N MET A 1 -37.13 -10.87 26.75
CA MET A 1 -36.14 -11.01 25.70
C MET A 1 -36.57 -12.06 24.65
N HIS A 2 -36.83 -13.32 24.99
CA HIS A 2 -37.31 -14.34 24.03
C HIS A 2 -38.61 -13.99 23.29
N ARG A 3 -39.60 -13.36 23.96
CA ARG A 3 -40.84 -12.91 23.29
C ARG A 3 -40.62 -11.76 22.29
N ALA A 4 -39.71 -10.86 22.58
CA ALA A 4 -39.40 -9.73 21.69
C ALA A 4 -38.63 -10.18 20.41
N VAL A 5 -37.77 -11.18 20.53
CA VAL A 5 -37.06 -11.78 19.37
C VAL A 5 -38.01 -12.58 18.49
N ALA A 6 -38.89 -13.39 19.07
CA ALA A 6 -39.87 -14.15 18.30
C ALA A 6 -40.89 -13.26 17.57
N GLN A 7 -41.26 -12.10 18.17
CA GLN A 7 -42.15 -11.14 17.54
C GLN A 7 -41.46 -10.39 16.40
N PHE A 8 -40.17 -10.10 16.52
CA PHE A 8 -39.37 -9.48 15.47
C PHE A 8 -39.19 -10.41 14.24
N GLU A 9 -38.97 -11.73 14.45
CA GLU A 9 -38.84 -12.69 13.36
C GLU A 9 -40.19 -12.91 12.63
N ALA A 10 -41.31 -12.86 13.34
CA ALA A 10 -42.65 -13.00 12.74
C ALA A 10 -43.06 -11.77 11.93
N GLU A 11 -42.66 -10.56 12.34
CA GLU A 11 -42.97 -9.32 11.68
C GLU A 11 -42.03 -8.98 10.50
N SER A 12 -40.82 -9.55 10.44
CA SER A 12 -39.89 -9.38 9.33
C SER A 12 -40.29 -10.10 8.04
N GLN A 13 -41.31 -11.00 8.10
CA GLN A 13 -41.85 -11.72 6.94
C GLN A 13 -43.09 -11.05 6.33
N GLY A 14 -43.63 -9.99 6.94
CA GLY A 14 -44.76 -9.23 6.44
C GLY A 14 -44.46 -7.75 6.33
N ASP A 15 -44.75 -7.21 5.17
CA ASP A 15 -44.71 -5.80 4.73
C ASP A 15 -43.97 -4.74 5.59
N LEU A 16 -42.90 -4.19 5.04
CA LEU A 16 -41.89 -3.31 5.66
C LEU A 16 -42.35 -1.89 6.03
N ALA A 17 -43.65 -1.60 6.07
CA ALA A 17 -44.10 -0.21 6.17
C ALA A 17 -44.27 0.36 7.59
N GLU A 18 -44.50 -0.43 8.65
CA GLU A 18 -44.66 0.12 10.03
C GLU A 18 -44.31 -0.88 11.13
N THR A 19 -43.04 -1.06 11.48
CA THR A 19 -42.66 -1.85 12.66
C THR A 19 -42.45 -0.93 13.87
N ARG A 20 -43.48 -0.72 14.70
CA ARG A 20 -43.39 -0.07 16.02
C ARG A 20 -43.07 -1.11 17.10
N VAL A 21 -41.79 -1.27 17.45
CA VAL A 21 -41.39 -2.09 18.60
C VAL A 21 -41.50 -1.26 19.88
N LYS A 22 -42.42 -1.62 20.79
CA LYS A 22 -42.48 -1.03 22.15
C LYS A 22 -41.45 -1.71 23.06
N ILE A 23 -40.39 -0.98 23.40
CA ILE A 23 -39.30 -1.47 24.23
C ILE A 23 -39.25 -0.61 25.50
N ALA A 24 -39.35 -1.28 26.65
CA ALA A 24 -39.36 -0.63 28.00
C ALA A 24 -37.99 -0.68 28.67
N ASP A 25 -36.87 -0.80 27.93
CA ASP A 25 -35.52 -0.91 28.46
C ASP A 25 -34.67 0.30 28.05
N PRO A 26 -34.13 1.10 29.01
CA PRO A 26 -33.32 2.30 28.74
C PRO A 26 -32.08 2.02 27.86
N PHE A 27 -31.54 0.80 27.89
CA PHE A 27 -30.38 0.40 27.08
C PHE A 27 -30.74 0.31 25.59
N LEU A 28 -31.94 -0.22 25.28
CA LEU A 28 -32.43 -0.35 23.92
C LEU A 28 -32.88 1.00 23.36
N GLU A 29 -33.29 1.93 24.18
CA GLU A 29 -33.61 3.30 23.78
C GLU A 29 -32.34 4.10 23.39
N THR A 30 -31.23 3.91 24.10
CA THR A 30 -29.91 4.46 23.75
C THR A 30 -29.38 3.87 22.45
N LEU A 31 -29.64 2.59 22.18
CA LEU A 31 -29.29 1.93 20.92
C LEU A 31 -30.12 2.47 19.74
N ARG A 32 -31.42 2.75 19.98
CA ARG A 32 -32.36 3.30 19.01
C ARG A 32 -31.98 4.71 18.56
N LEU A 33 -31.57 5.58 19.49
CA LEU A 33 -31.13 6.95 19.17
C LEU A 33 -29.83 6.95 18.34
N LYS A 34 -28.89 6.03 18.63
CA LYS A 34 -27.64 5.91 17.88
C LYS A 34 -27.84 5.27 16.49
N THR A 35 -28.77 4.31 16.36
CA THR A 35 -29.07 3.69 15.06
C THR A 35 -29.90 4.58 14.16
N ALA A 36 -30.79 5.42 14.70
CA ALA A 36 -31.55 6.42 13.92
C ALA A 36 -30.63 7.49 13.30
N HIS A 37 -29.56 7.87 14.01
CA HIS A 37 -28.57 8.80 13.48
C HIS A 37 -27.75 8.21 12.31
N VAL A 38 -27.45 6.91 12.35
CA VAL A 38 -26.76 6.20 11.28
C VAL A 38 -27.66 5.93 10.07
N ALA A 39 -28.95 5.62 10.30
CA ALA A 39 -29.92 5.38 9.22
C ALA A 39 -30.17 6.60 8.32
N HIS A 40 -29.97 7.78 8.84
CA HIS A 40 -30.14 9.02 8.08
C HIS A 40 -29.00 9.27 7.07
N GLN A 41 -27.87 8.58 7.20
CA GLN A 41 -26.71 8.73 6.33
C GLN A 41 -26.52 7.61 5.29
N ASP A 42 -26.98 6.35 5.53
CA ASP A 42 -26.56 5.20 4.72
C ASP A 42 -27.66 4.19 4.27
N GLY A 43 -28.93 4.46 4.53
CA GLY A 43 -30.05 3.62 4.06
C GLY A 43 -30.38 2.39 4.93
N MET A 44 -31.65 1.94 4.85
CA MET A 44 -32.28 0.95 5.76
C MET A 44 -31.71 -0.48 5.68
N GLU A 45 -31.17 -0.92 4.55
CA GLU A 45 -30.63 -2.29 4.37
C GLU A 45 -29.40 -2.57 5.26
N GLN A 46 -28.53 -1.58 5.43
CA GLN A 46 -27.33 -1.75 6.25
C GLN A 46 -27.64 -1.80 7.75
N LEU A 47 -28.78 -1.25 8.17
CA LEU A 47 -29.25 -1.27 9.54
C LEU A 47 -29.78 -2.67 9.92
N ALA A 48 -30.50 -3.31 9.02
CA ALA A 48 -31.04 -4.67 9.21
C ALA A 48 -29.91 -5.69 9.34
N ASP A 49 -28.87 -5.59 8.51
CA ASP A 49 -27.70 -6.47 8.55
C ASP A 49 -26.88 -6.29 9.85
N GLY A 50 -26.72 -5.07 10.32
CA GLY A 50 -26.04 -4.77 11.59
C GLY A 50 -26.79 -5.31 12.81
N LEU A 51 -28.11 -5.18 12.84
CA LEU A 51 -28.96 -5.72 13.90
C LEU A 51 -29.00 -7.26 13.89
N THR A 52 -29.08 -7.88 12.73
CA THR A 52 -29.07 -9.33 12.57
C THR A 52 -27.76 -9.95 13.04
N LEU A 53 -26.62 -9.30 12.75
CA LEU A 53 -25.32 -9.76 13.22
C LEU A 53 -25.17 -9.61 14.75
N LEU A 54 -25.67 -8.51 15.32
CA LEU A 54 -25.65 -8.27 16.77
C LEU A 54 -26.51 -9.30 17.50
N LEU A 55 -27.69 -9.61 16.99
CA LEU A 55 -28.60 -10.65 17.54
C LEU A 55 -27.96 -12.04 17.45
N ARG A 56 -27.31 -12.40 16.36
CA ARG A 56 -26.57 -13.67 16.23
C ARG A 56 -25.41 -13.78 17.22
N ILE A 57 -24.66 -12.71 17.46
CA ILE A 57 -23.58 -12.71 18.46
C ILE A 57 -24.12 -12.87 19.88
N ILE A 58 -25.24 -12.23 20.21
CA ILE A 58 -25.91 -12.37 21.51
C ILE A 58 -26.46 -13.79 21.70
N MET A 59 -27.08 -14.38 20.68
CA MET A 59 -27.63 -15.74 20.72
C MET A 59 -26.55 -16.82 20.79
N HIS A 60 -25.42 -16.64 20.14
CA HIS A 60 -24.30 -17.61 20.18
C HIS A 60 -23.57 -17.63 21.54
N ARG A 61 -23.64 -16.54 22.32
CA ARG A 61 -23.07 -16.47 23.69
C ARG A 61 -24.00 -17.00 24.77
N HIS A 62 -25.30 -17.12 24.51
CA HIS A 62 -26.31 -17.59 25.46
C HIS A 62 -27.05 -18.79 24.88
N GLY A 63 -26.31 -19.86 24.53
CA GLY A 63 -26.90 -21.12 24.04
C GLY A 63 -27.92 -21.70 25.00
N PRO A 64 -28.88 -22.57 24.53
CA PRO A 64 -30.12 -22.93 25.21
C PRO A 64 -30.01 -23.89 26.41
N ASN A 65 -28.83 -24.11 26.99
CA ASN A 65 -28.65 -25.04 28.11
C ASN A 65 -27.84 -24.45 29.27
N LYS A 66 -28.52 -23.73 30.19
CA LYS A 66 -28.15 -23.67 31.61
C LYS A 66 -29.38 -23.52 32.50
N PRO A 67 -29.46 -24.29 33.60
CA PRO A 67 -30.67 -24.34 34.46
C PRO A 67 -30.83 -23.04 35.27
N ALA A 68 -32.09 -22.73 35.56
CA ALA A 68 -32.51 -21.59 36.35
C ALA A 68 -31.99 -21.70 37.79
N GLY A 69 -31.24 -20.74 38.24
CA GLY A 69 -30.77 -20.60 39.60
C GLY A 69 -29.92 -19.35 39.79
N GLY A 70 -30.46 -18.28 40.41
CA GLY A 70 -29.75 -17.16 41.00
C GLY A 70 -29.35 -16.07 40.02
N MET A 71 -29.99 -14.90 40.07
CA MET A 71 -29.53 -13.67 39.47
C MET A 71 -28.21 -13.22 40.11
N PRO A 72 -27.13 -13.04 39.37
CA PRO A 72 -25.93 -12.40 39.92
C PRO A 72 -26.09 -10.87 40.00
N HIS A 73 -25.49 -10.30 41.03
CA HIS A 73 -25.47 -8.89 41.37
C HIS A 73 -24.95 -8.01 40.20
N PRO A 74 -25.43 -6.78 39.98
CA PRO A 74 -25.07 -5.91 38.84
C PRO A 74 -23.60 -5.53 38.72
N ALA A 75 -22.77 -5.81 39.72
CA ALA A 75 -21.35 -5.44 39.75
C ALA A 75 -20.38 -6.41 39.03
N SER A 76 -20.87 -7.54 38.50
CA SER A 76 -20.01 -8.55 37.82
C SER A 76 -20.01 -8.49 36.32
N TYR A 77 -20.45 -7.40 35.69
CA TYR A 77 -20.25 -7.20 34.27
C TYR A 77 -18.81 -6.76 34.01
N PHE A 78 -18.05 -7.66 33.44
CA PHE A 78 -16.72 -7.35 32.88
C PHE A 78 -16.77 -6.10 32.01
N PRO A 79 -15.76 -5.21 32.08
CA PRO A 79 -15.70 -4.05 31.20
C PRO A 79 -15.67 -4.57 29.75
N LEU A 80 -16.73 -4.33 29.01
CA LEU A 80 -16.71 -4.44 27.55
C LEU A 80 -15.58 -3.54 27.09
N LYS A 81 -14.41 -4.12 26.73
CA LYS A 81 -13.44 -3.41 25.93
C LYS A 81 -14.23 -2.77 24.80
N ARG A 82 -14.17 -1.45 24.68
CA ARG A 82 -14.80 -0.71 23.57
C ARG A 82 -14.53 -1.48 22.30
N LEU A 83 -15.56 -2.10 21.74
CA LEU A 83 -15.51 -2.62 20.40
C LEU A 83 -15.26 -1.40 19.53
N ASP A 84 -14.07 -1.32 18.98
CA ASP A 84 -13.68 -0.26 18.08
C ASP A 84 -14.46 -0.45 16.76
N PHE A 85 -15.67 0.11 16.75
CA PHE A 85 -16.56 0.08 15.59
C PHE A 85 -15.94 0.80 14.39
N GLU A 86 -15.03 1.74 14.60
CA GLU A 86 -14.27 2.36 13.52
C GLU A 86 -13.31 1.36 12.87
N SER A 87 -12.62 0.53 13.65
CA SER A 87 -11.74 -0.52 13.14
C SER A 87 -12.51 -1.60 12.35
N LEU A 88 -13.70 -1.97 12.81
CA LEU A 88 -14.58 -2.91 12.08
C LEU A 88 -15.18 -2.29 10.82
N ARG A 89 -15.51 -1.00 10.83
CA ARG A 89 -15.94 -0.23 9.67
C ARG A 89 -14.81 -0.09 8.64
N HIS A 90 -13.59 0.15 9.09
CA HIS A 90 -12.40 0.18 8.22
C HIS A 90 -12.15 -1.15 7.52
N LYS A 91 -12.18 -2.26 8.27
CA LYS A 91 -11.95 -3.60 7.69
C LYS A 91 -12.99 -4.00 6.66
N ARG A 92 -14.26 -3.64 6.88
CA ARG A 92 -15.36 -3.96 5.95
C ARG A 92 -15.43 -3.00 4.76
N PHE A 93 -15.11 -1.71 4.98
CA PHE A 93 -15.17 -0.68 3.96
C PHE A 93 -14.10 -0.87 2.87
N PHE A 94 -12.87 -1.24 3.27
CA PHE A 94 -11.82 -1.58 2.31
C PHE A 94 -12.03 -2.96 1.67
N ARG A 95 -12.53 -3.95 2.41
CA ARG A 95 -12.90 -5.26 1.84
C ARG A 95 -14.02 -5.18 0.81
N SER A 96 -15.04 -4.34 1.03
CA SER A 96 -16.13 -4.12 0.07
C SER A 96 -15.67 -3.43 -1.21
N ALA A 97 -14.71 -2.51 -1.11
CA ALA A 97 -14.15 -1.84 -2.30
C ALA A 97 -13.14 -2.73 -3.05
N ALA A 98 -12.43 -3.61 -2.34
CA ALA A 98 -11.48 -4.57 -2.92
C ALA A 98 -12.16 -5.82 -3.50
N ALA A 99 -13.32 -6.17 -2.97
CA ALA A 99 -14.18 -7.25 -3.48
C ALA A 99 -15.11 -6.83 -4.63
N ALA A 100 -14.90 -5.67 -5.25
CA ALA A 100 -15.46 -5.39 -6.56
C ALA A 100 -14.93 -6.46 -7.51
N GLU A 101 -15.73 -7.48 -7.71
CA GLU A 101 -15.47 -8.67 -8.52
C GLU A 101 -14.98 -8.23 -9.91
N TRP A 102 -13.69 -8.38 -10.13
CA TRP A 102 -13.14 -8.38 -11.47
C TRP A 102 -13.45 -9.76 -12.04
N PRO A 103 -14.38 -9.90 -12.97
CA PRO A 103 -15.03 -11.17 -13.32
C PRO A 103 -14.10 -12.23 -13.93
N HIS A 104 -12.81 -12.00 -14.01
CA HIS A 104 -11.83 -12.88 -14.63
C HIS A 104 -10.58 -13.18 -13.80
N SER A 105 -10.48 -12.70 -12.54
CA SER A 105 -9.29 -12.93 -11.73
C SER A 105 -9.32 -14.28 -11.00
N ARG A 106 -8.30 -15.10 -11.22
CA ARG A 106 -8.04 -16.26 -10.36
C ARG A 106 -7.44 -15.79 -9.05
N PRO A 107 -7.81 -16.38 -7.90
CA PRO A 107 -7.27 -15.96 -6.61
C PRO A 107 -5.76 -16.24 -6.56
N VAL A 108 -4.95 -15.19 -6.59
CA VAL A 108 -3.50 -15.27 -6.39
C VAL A 108 -3.21 -15.25 -4.91
N ASN A 109 -2.50 -16.27 -4.40
CA ASN A 109 -1.95 -16.19 -3.05
C ASN A 109 -0.83 -15.15 -3.01
N ILE A 110 -1.19 -13.91 -2.70
CA ILE A 110 -0.28 -12.77 -2.76
C ILE A 110 0.93 -12.93 -1.83
N GLY A 111 0.74 -13.51 -0.63
CA GLY A 111 1.85 -13.73 0.31
C GLY A 111 2.89 -14.70 -0.24
N ARG A 112 2.46 -15.81 -0.86
CA ARG A 112 3.36 -16.76 -1.53
C ARG A 112 4.05 -16.14 -2.73
N TYR A 113 3.30 -15.37 -3.54
CA TYR A 113 3.83 -14.68 -4.71
C TYR A 113 4.94 -13.70 -4.32
N LEU A 114 4.68 -12.79 -3.36
CA LEU A 114 5.64 -11.82 -2.86
C LEU A 114 6.92 -12.50 -2.34
N LYS A 115 6.77 -13.51 -1.48
CA LYS A 115 7.92 -14.24 -0.89
C LYS A 115 8.76 -14.93 -1.97
N SER A 116 8.12 -15.55 -2.97
CA SER A 116 8.81 -16.20 -4.08
C SER A 116 9.59 -15.20 -4.93
N ARG A 117 8.95 -14.08 -5.33
CA ARG A 117 9.59 -13.06 -6.17
C ARG A 117 10.68 -12.30 -5.43
N GLN A 118 10.48 -11.98 -4.15
CA GLN A 118 11.51 -11.39 -3.30
C GLN A 118 12.77 -12.26 -3.26
N LYS A 119 12.64 -13.57 -3.01
CA LYS A 119 13.77 -14.50 -3.00
C LYS A 119 14.50 -14.53 -4.34
N THR A 120 13.77 -14.46 -5.45
CA THR A 120 14.35 -14.41 -6.80
C THR A 120 15.15 -13.13 -7.02
N VAL A 121 14.59 -11.99 -6.62
CA VAL A 121 15.24 -10.67 -6.73
C VAL A 121 16.48 -10.58 -5.84
N ASP A 122 16.39 -11.00 -4.56
CA ASP A 122 17.51 -10.93 -3.64
C ASP A 122 18.70 -11.79 -4.11
N ARG A 123 18.42 -12.97 -4.67
CA ARG A 123 19.46 -13.81 -5.28
C ARG A 123 20.12 -13.12 -6.48
N ALA A 124 19.34 -12.49 -7.35
CA ALA A 124 19.85 -11.79 -8.52
C ALA A 124 20.68 -10.56 -8.11
N LEU A 125 20.22 -9.78 -7.14
CA LEU A 125 20.96 -8.65 -6.56
C LEU A 125 22.30 -9.09 -5.96
N ASP A 126 22.35 -10.23 -5.26
CA ASP A 126 23.61 -10.77 -4.72
C ASP A 126 24.62 -11.10 -5.83
N GLY A 127 24.11 -11.54 -6.99
CA GLY A 127 24.95 -11.82 -8.16
C GLY A 127 25.41 -10.59 -8.93
N TYR A 128 24.62 -9.51 -8.92
CA TYR A 128 24.97 -8.28 -9.63
C TYR A 128 25.94 -7.40 -8.87
N LEU A 129 25.86 -7.38 -7.54
CA LEU A 129 26.73 -6.52 -6.72
C LEU A 129 28.12 -7.15 -6.53
N PRO A 130 29.17 -6.31 -6.50
CA PRO A 130 30.50 -6.78 -6.10
C PRO A 130 30.45 -7.42 -4.71
N LYS A 131 31.28 -8.43 -4.48
CA LYS A 131 31.38 -9.08 -3.16
C LYS A 131 32.02 -8.12 -2.15
N ALA A 132 31.65 -8.27 -0.87
CA ALA A 132 32.06 -7.36 0.21
C ALA A 132 33.57 -7.28 0.45
N ASN A 133 34.35 -8.25 -0.04
CA ASN A 133 35.81 -8.31 0.08
C ASN A 133 36.56 -7.73 -1.13
N VAL A 134 35.88 -7.37 -2.21
CA VAL A 134 36.51 -6.71 -3.38
C VAL A 134 37.00 -5.32 -2.97
N LYS A 135 38.20 -4.94 -3.40
CA LYS A 135 38.78 -3.61 -3.13
C LYS A 135 38.15 -2.52 -3.99
N PRO A 136 37.83 -1.35 -3.40
CA PRO A 136 37.89 -1.02 -1.98
C PRO A 136 36.72 -1.64 -1.20
N ALA A 137 37.02 -2.48 -0.19
CA ALA A 137 36.01 -3.30 0.49
C ALA A 137 34.92 -2.48 1.21
N THR A 138 35.23 -1.29 1.70
CA THR A 138 34.31 -0.44 2.46
C THR A 138 33.11 -0.03 1.63
N ILE A 139 33.31 0.40 0.39
CA ILE A 139 32.19 0.82 -0.47
C ILE A 139 31.23 -0.34 -0.78
N HIS A 140 31.78 -1.53 -1.10
CA HIS A 140 30.96 -2.70 -1.39
C HIS A 140 30.22 -3.22 -0.17
N LYS A 141 30.82 -3.11 1.04
CA LYS A 141 30.11 -3.39 2.31
C LYS A 141 28.96 -2.41 2.53
N ALA A 142 29.17 -1.12 2.33
CA ALA A 142 28.15 -0.07 2.52
C ALA A 142 26.98 -0.20 1.54
N MET A 143 27.25 -0.46 0.23
CA MET A 143 26.23 -0.76 -0.77
C MET A 143 25.38 -1.96 -0.37
N ARG A 144 26.03 -3.08 -0.02
CA ARG A 144 25.37 -4.33 0.37
C ARG A 144 24.61 -4.17 1.70
N TYR A 145 25.18 -3.45 2.67
CA TYR A 145 24.52 -3.15 3.93
C TYR A 145 23.16 -2.47 3.71
N SER A 146 23.14 -1.44 2.88
CA SER A 146 21.94 -0.66 2.59
C SER A 146 20.93 -1.46 1.74
N LEU A 147 21.40 -2.15 0.69
CA LEU A 147 20.53 -2.90 -0.22
C LEU A 147 19.87 -4.10 0.46
N PHE A 148 20.60 -4.83 1.33
CA PHE A 148 20.11 -6.01 2.04
C PHE A 148 19.61 -5.71 3.46
N ALA A 149 19.34 -4.44 3.78
CA ALA A 149 18.71 -4.06 5.06
C ALA A 149 17.24 -4.53 5.20
N GLY A 150 16.74 -5.34 4.26
CA GLY A 150 15.35 -5.79 4.21
C GLY A 150 14.52 -4.99 3.19
N GLY A 151 13.20 -5.08 3.31
CA GLY A 151 12.25 -4.41 2.42
C GLY A 151 11.41 -5.38 1.61
N LYS A 152 10.23 -4.92 1.17
CA LYS A 152 9.22 -5.74 0.45
C LYS A 152 9.54 -5.97 -1.03
N ARG A 153 10.60 -5.36 -1.56
CA ARG A 153 11.00 -5.43 -2.99
C ARG A 153 9.86 -5.13 -3.95
N LEU A 154 9.02 -4.16 -3.61
CA LEU A 154 7.80 -3.89 -4.36
C LEU A 154 8.07 -3.47 -5.81
N ARG A 155 9.05 -2.58 -6.03
CA ARG A 155 9.41 -2.09 -7.37
C ARG A 155 9.89 -3.23 -8.28
N PRO A 156 10.85 -4.06 -7.84
CA PRO A 156 11.22 -5.28 -8.56
C PRO A 156 10.05 -6.20 -8.86
N ILE A 157 9.20 -6.48 -7.86
CA ILE A 157 8.08 -7.42 -8.01
C ILE A 157 7.05 -6.91 -9.02
N LEU A 158 6.76 -5.61 -9.03
CA LEU A 158 5.90 -4.97 -10.04
C LEU A 158 6.51 -5.08 -11.46
N CYS A 159 7.83 -4.93 -11.59
CA CYS A 159 8.53 -5.13 -12.85
C CYS A 159 8.35 -6.56 -13.37
N LEU A 160 8.57 -7.56 -12.51
CA LEU A 160 8.41 -8.97 -12.85
C LEU A 160 6.96 -9.31 -13.22
N ALA A 161 5.98 -8.83 -12.43
CA ALA A 161 4.56 -9.04 -12.67
C ALA A 161 4.10 -8.42 -14.02
N ALA A 162 4.63 -7.25 -14.37
CA ALA A 162 4.34 -6.60 -15.64
C ALA A 162 4.92 -7.38 -16.85
N ALA A 163 6.10 -7.98 -16.67
CA ALA A 163 6.66 -8.86 -17.68
C ALA A 163 5.81 -10.13 -17.87
N GLU A 164 5.37 -10.74 -16.76
CA GLU A 164 4.47 -11.91 -16.77
C GLU A 164 3.14 -11.58 -17.45
N ALA A 165 2.53 -10.43 -17.14
CA ALA A 165 1.29 -9.96 -17.76
C ALA A 165 1.40 -9.76 -19.28
N CYS A 166 2.61 -9.56 -19.80
CA CYS A 166 2.89 -9.48 -21.23
C CYS A 166 3.40 -10.81 -21.83
N GLY A 167 3.33 -11.93 -21.10
CA GLY A 167 3.80 -13.25 -21.55
C GLY A 167 5.33 -13.39 -21.58
N GLY A 168 6.06 -12.50 -20.91
CA GLY A 168 7.53 -12.50 -20.87
C GLY A 168 8.12 -13.44 -19.83
N LYS A 169 9.41 -13.73 -19.98
CA LYS A 169 10.18 -14.53 -19.03
C LYS A 169 10.72 -13.63 -17.91
N ILE A 170 10.60 -14.06 -16.67
CA ILE A 170 11.15 -13.35 -15.49
C ILE A 170 12.64 -13.04 -15.67
N ALA A 171 13.42 -13.98 -16.23
CA ALA A 171 14.84 -13.82 -16.44
C ALA A 171 15.19 -12.55 -17.26
N ASN A 172 14.36 -12.20 -18.24
CA ASN A 172 14.58 -11.01 -19.08
C ASN A 172 14.26 -9.71 -18.34
N ALA A 173 13.35 -9.75 -17.35
CA ALA A 173 12.96 -8.60 -16.55
C ALA A 173 13.86 -8.39 -15.31
N LEU A 174 14.59 -9.43 -14.86
CA LEU A 174 15.42 -9.36 -13.65
C LEU A 174 16.46 -8.23 -13.65
N PRO A 175 17.20 -7.94 -14.75
CA PRO A 175 18.13 -6.81 -14.74
C PRO A 175 17.44 -5.49 -14.40
N PHE A 176 16.28 -5.23 -14.99
CA PHE A 176 15.51 -3.99 -14.75
C PHE A 176 14.94 -3.96 -13.33
N ALA A 177 14.43 -5.08 -12.85
CA ALA A 177 13.93 -5.22 -11.49
C ALA A 177 15.04 -4.91 -10.46
N CYS A 178 16.23 -5.48 -10.64
CA CYS A 178 17.38 -5.26 -9.77
C CYS A 178 17.91 -3.82 -9.85
N ALA A 179 18.02 -3.26 -11.05
CA ALA A 179 18.44 -1.88 -11.26
C ALA A 179 17.54 -0.88 -10.53
N PHE A 180 16.21 -1.08 -10.58
CA PHE A 180 15.27 -0.20 -9.89
C PHE A 180 15.27 -0.36 -8.36
N GLU A 181 15.67 -1.51 -7.83
CA GLU A 181 15.92 -1.61 -6.39
C GLU A 181 17.23 -0.92 -5.99
N CYS A 182 18.27 -0.95 -6.83
CA CYS A 182 19.47 -0.15 -6.60
C CYS A 182 19.17 1.36 -6.64
N ILE A 183 18.39 1.81 -7.64
CA ILE A 183 17.93 3.21 -7.73
C ILE A 183 17.10 3.60 -6.51
N HIS A 184 16.19 2.76 -6.05
CA HIS A 184 15.43 3.04 -4.83
C HIS A 184 16.33 3.09 -3.60
N THR A 185 17.31 2.18 -3.51
CA THR A 185 18.17 2.11 -2.32
C THR A 185 19.11 3.30 -2.25
N TYR A 186 19.69 3.76 -3.36
CA TYR A 186 20.52 4.96 -3.35
C TYR A 186 19.75 6.18 -2.83
N SER A 187 18.49 6.35 -3.31
CA SER A 187 17.69 7.48 -2.86
C SER A 187 17.43 7.44 -1.35
N LEU A 188 17.19 6.24 -0.79
CA LEU A 188 17.05 6.09 0.67
C LEU A 188 18.36 6.38 1.42
N VAL A 189 19.51 5.97 0.88
CA VAL A 189 20.83 6.25 1.52
C VAL A 189 21.11 7.74 1.55
N HIS A 190 20.79 8.45 0.47
CA HIS A 190 20.97 9.91 0.42
C HIS A 190 19.92 10.65 1.24
N ASP A 191 18.65 10.22 1.20
CA ASP A 191 17.58 10.79 2.03
C ASP A 191 17.91 10.74 3.53
N ASP A 192 18.58 9.67 3.99
CA ASP A 192 18.95 9.48 5.39
C ASP A 192 20.10 10.40 5.88
N LEU A 193 20.84 11.06 4.98
CA LEU A 193 22.00 11.91 5.34
C LEU A 193 21.59 13.09 6.22
N PRO A 194 22.52 13.64 7.06
CA PRO A 194 22.26 14.82 7.88
C PRO A 194 21.86 16.08 7.09
N SER A 195 22.28 16.18 5.82
CA SER A 195 21.90 17.27 4.91
C SER A 195 20.51 17.12 4.29
N MET A 196 19.81 16.01 4.59
CA MET A 196 18.51 15.64 4.08
C MET A 196 17.55 15.39 5.26
N ASP A 197 16.96 14.18 5.37
CA ASP A 197 16.00 13.83 6.44
C ASP A 197 16.68 13.60 7.81
N ASN A 198 18.00 13.46 7.86
CA ASN A 198 18.83 13.22 9.06
C ASN A 198 18.30 12.04 9.91
N ASP A 199 18.06 10.92 9.28
CA ASP A 199 17.50 9.72 9.93
C ASP A 199 18.60 8.82 10.51
N ASP A 200 18.50 8.50 11.81
CA ASP A 200 19.44 7.60 12.49
C ASP A 200 19.16 6.12 12.20
N PHE A 201 17.88 5.77 11.93
CA PHE A 201 17.43 4.41 11.73
C PHE A 201 16.55 4.26 10.51
N ARG A 202 16.76 3.17 9.75
CA ARG A 202 15.90 2.73 8.65
C ARG A 202 15.65 1.23 8.74
N ARG A 203 14.37 0.84 8.68
CA ARG A 203 13.95 -0.58 8.79
C ARG A 203 14.50 -1.25 10.06
N GLY A 204 14.54 -0.52 11.17
CA GLY A 204 15.03 -1.02 12.47
C GLY A 204 16.55 -1.18 12.56
N ARG A 205 17.33 -0.69 11.60
CA ARG A 205 18.79 -0.74 11.60
C ARG A 205 19.36 0.68 11.50
N PRO A 206 20.56 0.96 12.09
CA PRO A 206 21.26 2.22 11.87
C PRO A 206 21.41 2.52 10.37
N THR A 207 21.29 3.79 9.98
CA THR A 207 21.45 4.22 8.60
C THR A 207 22.89 4.11 8.11
N CYS A 208 23.10 4.16 6.80
CA CYS A 208 24.41 3.95 6.19
C CYS A 208 25.45 4.95 6.74
N HIS A 209 25.08 6.22 6.89
CA HIS A 209 26.01 7.26 7.39
C HIS A 209 26.37 7.06 8.87
N LYS A 210 25.49 6.47 9.67
CA LYS A 210 25.81 6.12 11.08
C LYS A 210 26.82 4.98 11.19
N VAL A 211 26.82 4.05 10.24
CA VAL A 211 27.70 2.86 10.30
C VAL A 211 29.02 3.10 9.59
N PHE A 212 29.02 3.81 8.47
CA PHE A 212 30.18 3.97 7.58
C PHE A 212 30.71 5.39 7.49
N GLY A 213 30.02 6.36 8.10
CA GLY A 213 30.30 7.79 7.96
C GLY A 213 29.65 8.41 6.73
N GLU A 214 29.47 9.74 6.75
CA GLU A 214 28.71 10.49 5.73
C GLU A 214 29.33 10.37 4.34
N GLY A 215 30.65 10.56 4.22
CA GLY A 215 31.35 10.49 2.94
C GLY A 215 31.21 9.12 2.25
N ILE A 216 31.29 8.00 3.03
CA ILE A 216 31.08 6.66 2.49
C ILE A 216 29.60 6.46 2.13
N ALA A 217 28.66 7.03 2.88
CA ALA A 217 27.24 6.94 2.55
C ALA A 217 26.90 7.68 1.25
N VAL A 218 27.45 8.88 1.02
CA VAL A 218 27.31 9.59 -0.26
C VAL A 218 27.83 8.72 -1.41
N LEU A 219 29.06 8.23 -1.31
CA LEU A 219 29.66 7.37 -2.34
C LEU A 219 28.93 6.04 -2.53
N ALA A 220 28.33 5.48 -1.48
CA ALA A 220 27.52 4.26 -1.59
C ALA A 220 26.23 4.51 -2.37
N GLY A 221 25.59 5.66 -2.19
CA GLY A 221 24.47 6.08 -3.02
C GLY A 221 24.86 6.27 -4.48
N ASP A 222 25.96 6.97 -4.75
CA ASP A 222 26.49 7.18 -6.11
C ASP A 222 26.79 5.84 -6.80
N ALA A 223 27.43 4.92 -6.08
CA ALA A 223 27.77 3.61 -6.60
C ALA A 223 26.53 2.75 -6.88
N LEU A 224 25.50 2.83 -6.02
CA LEU A 224 24.22 2.13 -6.23
C LEU A 224 23.47 2.72 -7.45
N LEU A 225 23.50 4.03 -7.64
CA LEU A 225 22.91 4.67 -8.82
C LEU A 225 23.65 4.25 -10.09
N THR A 226 24.98 4.28 -10.07
CA THR A 226 25.80 3.95 -11.24
C THR A 226 25.70 2.50 -11.63
N ILE A 227 25.78 1.55 -10.66
CA ILE A 227 25.65 0.12 -10.94
C ILE A 227 24.28 -0.25 -11.51
N ALA A 228 23.23 0.52 -11.22
CA ALA A 228 21.91 0.30 -11.80
C ALA A 228 21.95 0.39 -13.35
N PHE A 229 22.71 1.33 -13.91
CA PHE A 229 22.88 1.45 -15.36
C PHE A 229 23.75 0.32 -15.93
N GLU A 230 24.79 -0.10 -15.20
CA GLU A 230 25.57 -1.27 -15.56
C GLU A 230 24.69 -2.53 -15.62
N ILE A 231 23.81 -2.73 -14.63
CA ILE A 231 22.87 -3.87 -14.61
C ILE A 231 21.91 -3.79 -15.80
N VAL A 232 21.33 -2.63 -16.11
CA VAL A 232 20.44 -2.44 -17.26
C VAL A 232 21.17 -2.77 -18.56
N SER A 233 22.45 -2.38 -18.71
CA SER A 233 23.25 -2.64 -19.93
C SER A 233 23.48 -4.13 -20.21
N ARG A 234 23.33 -4.98 -19.20
CA ARG A 234 23.44 -6.46 -19.34
C ARG A 234 22.14 -7.11 -19.81
N ALA A 235 21.04 -6.37 -19.92
CA ALA A 235 19.78 -6.89 -20.42
C ALA A 235 19.80 -7.06 -21.93
N ALA A 236 19.01 -8.01 -22.45
CA ALA A 236 18.85 -8.15 -23.88
C ALA A 236 17.83 -7.14 -24.44
N PRO A 237 18.12 -6.49 -25.59
CA PRO A 237 17.12 -5.70 -26.29
C PRO A 237 15.99 -6.61 -26.81
N THR A 238 14.83 -6.01 -27.09
CA THR A 238 13.71 -6.72 -27.71
C THR A 238 13.46 -6.19 -29.13
N LYS A 239 12.57 -6.83 -29.88
CA LYS A 239 12.25 -6.36 -31.24
C LYS A 239 11.73 -4.93 -31.29
N ARG A 240 11.00 -4.48 -30.24
CA ARG A 240 10.40 -3.13 -30.16
C ARG A 240 11.25 -2.13 -29.39
N TYR A 241 12.12 -2.58 -28.50
CA TYR A 241 12.82 -1.71 -27.56
C TYR A 241 14.32 -1.98 -27.60
N SER A 242 15.07 -0.98 -28.06
CA SER A 242 16.53 -1.02 -28.08
C SER A 242 17.13 -0.81 -26.71
N MET A 243 18.40 -1.14 -26.52
CA MET A 243 19.13 -0.84 -25.28
C MET A 243 19.13 0.65 -24.98
N ALA A 244 19.28 1.50 -25.99
CA ALA A 244 19.18 2.95 -25.82
C ALA A 244 17.82 3.39 -25.26
N THR A 245 16.73 2.72 -25.64
CA THR A 245 15.39 2.99 -25.08
C THR A 245 15.33 2.61 -23.61
N PHE A 246 15.83 1.44 -23.23
CA PHE A 246 15.87 1.01 -21.81
C PHE A 246 16.69 1.96 -20.93
N LEU A 247 17.89 2.33 -21.38
CA LEU A 247 18.77 3.25 -20.67
C LEU A 247 18.12 4.64 -20.51
N ARG A 248 17.47 5.14 -21.59
CA ARG A 248 16.78 6.43 -21.54
C ARG A 248 15.58 6.41 -20.58
N GLU A 249 14.75 5.37 -20.58
CA GLU A 249 13.63 5.22 -19.63
C GLU A 249 14.14 5.22 -18.19
N THR A 250 15.22 4.48 -17.91
CA THR A 250 15.86 4.42 -16.61
C THR A 250 16.41 5.78 -16.18
N ALA A 251 17.18 6.45 -17.07
CA ALA A 251 17.78 7.74 -16.76
C ALA A 251 16.75 8.86 -16.54
N VAL A 252 15.69 8.88 -17.36
CA VAL A 252 14.60 9.86 -17.16
C VAL A 252 13.88 9.65 -15.83
N ALA A 253 13.62 8.40 -15.45
CA ALA A 253 12.94 8.08 -14.21
C ALA A 253 13.78 8.43 -12.96
N ALA A 254 15.07 8.12 -12.98
CA ALA A 254 15.99 8.38 -11.86
C ALA A 254 16.48 9.84 -11.80
N GLY A 255 16.38 10.56 -12.91
CA GLY A 255 17.03 11.87 -13.10
C GLY A 255 16.21 13.07 -12.64
N SER A 256 16.75 14.26 -12.99
CA SER A 256 16.26 15.58 -12.61
C SER A 256 14.87 15.95 -13.15
N ARG A 257 14.30 15.15 -14.03
CA ARG A 257 12.93 15.34 -14.54
C ARG A 257 11.87 14.53 -13.83
N ARG A 258 12.28 13.59 -12.94
CA ARG A 258 11.38 12.73 -12.20
C ARG A 258 11.82 12.57 -10.74
N LEU A 259 12.51 11.50 -10.35
CA LEU A 259 12.83 11.19 -8.95
C LEU A 259 13.51 12.37 -8.24
N ILE A 260 14.58 12.89 -8.82
CA ILE A 260 15.33 14.02 -8.24
C ILE A 260 14.46 15.29 -8.24
N ALA A 261 13.70 15.58 -9.31
CA ALA A 261 12.79 16.72 -9.33
C ALA A 261 11.72 16.63 -8.22
N GLY A 262 11.19 15.42 -7.99
CA GLY A 262 10.24 15.17 -6.90
C GLY A 262 10.87 15.37 -5.53
N GLN A 263 12.12 14.95 -5.35
CA GLN A 263 12.87 15.16 -4.10
C GLN A 263 13.16 16.65 -3.85
N VAL A 264 13.59 17.39 -4.88
CA VAL A 264 13.81 18.85 -4.77
C VAL A 264 12.51 19.57 -4.40
N ALA A 265 11.42 19.25 -5.11
CA ALA A 265 10.12 19.86 -4.83
C ALA A 265 9.59 19.52 -3.42
N ASP A 266 9.90 18.32 -2.89
CA ASP A 266 9.57 17.92 -1.53
C ASP A 266 10.31 18.77 -0.49
N LEU A 267 11.64 18.96 -0.66
CA LEU A 267 12.45 19.84 0.17
C LEU A 267 12.00 21.31 0.10
N GLU A 268 11.70 21.81 -1.10
CA GLU A 268 11.23 23.19 -1.30
C GLU A 268 9.85 23.45 -0.67
N ALA A 269 9.05 22.38 -0.47
CA ALA A 269 7.72 22.42 0.12
C ALA A 269 7.75 22.45 1.66
N GLU A 270 8.86 22.08 2.30
CA GLU A 270 8.95 22.01 3.76
C GLU A 270 8.65 23.35 4.44
N GLY A 271 7.77 23.31 5.44
CA GLY A 271 7.36 24.49 6.21
C GLY A 271 6.52 25.52 5.43
N LYS A 272 6.14 25.25 4.18
CA LYS A 272 5.34 26.15 3.34
C LYS A 272 3.89 25.66 3.19
N ARG A 273 2.99 26.55 2.80
CA ARG A 273 1.67 26.18 2.31
C ARG A 273 1.80 25.61 0.91
N VAL A 274 1.37 24.38 0.74
CA VAL A 274 1.42 23.64 -0.52
C VAL A 274 0.02 23.43 -1.06
N THR A 275 -0.17 23.67 -2.34
CA THR A 275 -1.43 23.38 -3.04
C THR A 275 -1.54 21.88 -3.34
N ARG A 276 -2.77 21.40 -3.58
CA ARG A 276 -3.00 20.02 -4.05
C ARG A 276 -2.22 19.69 -5.33
N ALA A 277 -2.06 20.64 -6.23
CA ALA A 277 -1.32 20.45 -7.49
C ALA A 277 0.18 20.24 -7.25
N GLU A 278 0.78 21.04 -6.35
CA GLU A 278 2.19 20.92 -5.96
C GLU A 278 2.44 19.60 -5.23
N LEU A 279 1.63 19.24 -4.25
CA LEU A 279 1.74 17.93 -3.57
C LEU A 279 1.63 16.78 -4.57
N ARG A 280 0.68 16.86 -5.50
CA ARG A 280 0.54 15.87 -6.55
C ARG A 280 1.79 15.79 -7.44
N TYR A 281 2.43 16.92 -7.75
CA TYR A 281 3.69 16.95 -8.50
C TYR A 281 4.80 16.21 -7.76
N VAL A 282 4.94 16.43 -6.44
CA VAL A 282 5.89 15.69 -5.59
C VAL A 282 5.64 14.19 -5.68
N HIS A 283 4.41 13.75 -5.43
CA HIS A 283 4.03 12.33 -5.44
C HIS A 283 4.19 11.69 -6.82
N GLU A 284 3.83 12.39 -7.90
CA GLU A 284 4.00 11.90 -9.28
C GLU A 284 5.46 11.69 -9.63
N ASN A 285 6.35 12.57 -9.20
CA ASN A 285 7.76 12.54 -9.60
C ASN A 285 8.63 11.74 -8.61
N LYS A 286 8.50 11.96 -7.30
CA LYS A 286 9.30 11.25 -6.29
C LYS A 286 8.97 9.76 -6.21
N THR A 287 7.69 9.39 -6.28
CA THR A 287 7.26 8.00 -6.01
C THR A 287 6.63 7.33 -7.23
N ALA A 288 5.60 7.93 -7.84
CA ALA A 288 4.84 7.26 -8.90
C ALA A 288 5.66 7.06 -10.18
N ALA A 289 6.62 7.94 -10.49
CA ALA A 289 7.49 7.80 -11.65
C ALA A 289 8.32 6.51 -11.58
N ILE A 290 8.93 6.22 -10.43
CA ILE A 290 9.77 5.02 -10.25
C ILE A 290 8.93 3.74 -10.29
N LEU A 291 7.75 3.73 -9.66
CA LEU A 291 6.84 2.58 -9.71
C LEU A 291 6.34 2.34 -11.14
N SER A 292 5.90 3.40 -11.82
CA SER A 292 5.44 3.32 -13.21
C SER A 292 6.52 2.84 -14.15
N THR A 293 7.77 3.34 -14.01
CA THR A 293 8.87 2.94 -14.88
C THR A 293 9.32 1.51 -14.59
N SER A 294 9.27 1.03 -13.35
CA SER A 294 9.47 -0.40 -13.04
C SER A 294 8.49 -1.29 -13.80
N VAL A 295 7.21 -0.95 -13.80
CA VAL A 295 6.16 -1.65 -14.57
C VAL A 295 6.43 -1.58 -16.08
N ARG A 296 6.79 -0.39 -16.60
CA ARG A 296 7.09 -0.18 -18.01
C ARG A 296 8.27 -1.02 -18.51
N LEU A 297 9.37 -1.03 -17.75
CA LEU A 297 10.57 -1.80 -18.12
C LEU A 297 10.30 -3.31 -18.08
N GLY A 298 9.50 -3.78 -17.13
CA GLY A 298 9.02 -5.16 -17.12
C GLY A 298 8.24 -5.51 -18.39
N ALA A 299 7.28 -4.67 -18.79
CA ALA A 299 6.52 -4.84 -20.02
C ALA A 299 7.41 -4.79 -21.28
N MET A 300 8.33 -3.83 -21.34
CA MET A 300 9.26 -3.66 -22.46
C MET A 300 10.21 -4.86 -22.60
N SER A 301 10.67 -5.44 -21.47
CA SER A 301 11.51 -6.65 -21.47
C SER A 301 10.77 -7.88 -22.02
N ALA A 302 9.44 -7.87 -21.97
CA ALA A 302 8.55 -8.85 -22.56
C ALA A 302 8.13 -8.49 -24.00
N ASN A 303 8.76 -7.49 -24.62
CA ASN A 303 8.42 -6.99 -25.96
C ASN A 303 6.95 -6.53 -26.11
N ALA A 304 6.37 -5.94 -25.05
CA ALA A 304 4.99 -5.47 -25.01
C ALA A 304 4.63 -4.60 -26.24
N THR A 305 3.40 -4.73 -26.71
CA THR A 305 2.87 -3.84 -27.74
C THR A 305 2.68 -2.42 -27.19
N THR A 306 2.58 -1.43 -28.06
CA THR A 306 2.32 -0.03 -27.67
C THR A 306 1.04 0.08 -26.83
N ARG A 307 0.00 -0.69 -27.16
CA ARG A 307 -1.26 -0.73 -26.41
C ARG A 307 -1.09 -1.29 -25.00
N GLN A 308 -0.36 -2.40 -24.87
CA GLN A 308 -0.03 -3.00 -23.57
C GLN A 308 0.85 -2.05 -22.72
N LEU A 309 1.89 -1.46 -23.31
CA LEU A 309 2.75 -0.51 -22.60
C LEU A 309 1.98 0.72 -22.13
N ALA A 310 1.07 1.25 -22.95
CA ALA A 310 0.22 2.39 -22.55
C ALA A 310 -0.72 2.03 -21.40
N ALA A 311 -1.32 0.83 -21.42
CA ALA A 311 -2.17 0.33 -20.33
C ALA A 311 -1.39 0.18 -19.03
N LEU A 312 -0.24 -0.48 -19.05
CA LEU A 312 0.64 -0.67 -17.90
C LEU A 312 1.25 0.64 -17.38
N THR A 313 1.46 1.63 -18.27
CA THR A 313 1.85 2.99 -17.83
C THR A 313 0.75 3.65 -17.02
N ARG A 314 -0.52 3.57 -17.47
CA ARG A 314 -1.66 4.08 -16.70
C ARG A 314 -1.81 3.36 -15.37
N PHE A 315 -1.68 2.04 -15.36
CA PHE A 315 -1.67 1.23 -14.13
C PHE A 315 -0.60 1.71 -13.14
N GLY A 316 0.66 1.77 -13.58
CA GLY A 316 1.78 2.15 -12.71
C GLY A 316 1.67 3.56 -12.14
N ARG A 317 1.18 4.53 -12.94
CA ARG A 317 0.92 5.90 -12.47
C ARG A 317 -0.19 5.96 -11.43
N ALA A 318 -1.32 5.32 -11.69
CA ALA A 318 -2.45 5.30 -10.77
C ALA A 318 -2.09 4.58 -9.46
N LEU A 319 -1.41 3.43 -9.55
CA LEU A 319 -0.93 2.68 -8.40
C LEU A 319 0.07 3.48 -7.56
N GLY A 320 1.02 4.16 -8.20
CA GLY A 320 2.04 4.95 -7.50
C GLY A 320 1.46 6.14 -6.75
N LEU A 321 0.46 6.81 -7.34
CA LEU A 321 -0.27 7.89 -6.66
C LEU A 321 -1.14 7.35 -5.52
N ALA A 322 -1.88 6.25 -5.74
CA ALA A 322 -2.69 5.61 -4.70
C ALA A 322 -1.83 5.22 -3.51
N PHE A 323 -0.65 4.63 -3.79
CA PHE A 323 0.33 4.24 -2.79
C PHE A 323 0.70 5.42 -1.88
N GLN A 324 0.99 6.59 -2.46
CA GLN A 324 1.42 7.76 -1.69
C GLN A 324 0.26 8.37 -0.88
N VAL A 325 -0.94 8.46 -1.49
CA VAL A 325 -2.13 8.93 -0.75
C VAL A 325 -2.45 8.02 0.44
N ILE A 326 -2.24 6.71 0.29
CA ILE A 326 -2.44 5.75 1.38
C ILE A 326 -1.34 5.89 2.44
N ASP A 327 -0.08 6.07 2.04
CA ASP A 327 1.02 6.33 2.98
C ASP A 327 0.72 7.59 3.83
N ASP A 328 0.25 8.67 3.22
CA ASP A 328 -0.15 9.92 3.90
C ASP A 328 -1.32 9.69 4.88
N ILE A 329 -2.31 8.86 4.50
CA ILE A 329 -3.43 8.48 5.38
C ILE A 329 -2.93 7.67 6.57
N LEU A 330 -2.04 6.71 6.34
CA LEU A 330 -1.50 5.85 7.39
C LEU A 330 -0.64 6.62 8.40
N ASP A 331 0.13 7.61 7.94
CA ASP A 331 0.97 8.44 8.83
C ASP A 331 0.13 9.22 9.87
N VAL A 332 -1.08 9.64 9.51
CA VAL A 332 -1.97 10.37 10.43
C VAL A 332 -2.93 9.45 11.21
N THR A 333 -3.10 8.19 10.81
CA THR A 333 -4.11 7.29 11.43
C THR A 333 -3.52 6.16 12.25
N GLN A 334 -2.22 5.84 12.10
CA GLN A 334 -1.59 4.72 12.77
C GLN A 334 -0.58 5.14 13.84
N THR A 335 -0.32 4.24 14.80
CA THR A 335 0.70 4.43 15.84
C THR A 335 2.08 4.04 15.34
N SER A 336 3.14 4.63 15.92
CA SER A 336 4.55 4.35 15.58
C SER A 336 4.93 2.87 15.63
N GLU A 337 4.36 2.10 16.56
CA GLU A 337 4.60 0.67 16.69
C GLU A 337 4.15 -0.13 15.45
N LYS A 338 3.04 0.29 14.82
CA LYS A 338 2.52 -0.38 13.62
C LYS A 338 3.21 0.08 12.34
N LEU A 339 3.70 1.31 12.29
CA LEU A 339 4.38 1.87 11.10
C LEU A 339 5.82 1.36 10.93
N GLY A 340 6.44 0.84 11.98
CA GLY A 340 7.86 0.47 11.95
C GLY A 340 8.82 1.66 11.76
N LYS A 341 8.29 2.88 11.84
CA LYS A 341 8.96 4.19 11.85
C LYS A 341 8.20 5.10 12.81
N SER A 342 8.77 6.23 13.22
CA SER A 342 8.05 7.21 14.04
C SER A 342 6.79 7.68 13.32
N ALA A 343 5.60 7.47 13.91
CA ALA A 343 4.35 8.01 13.40
C ALA A 343 4.34 9.53 13.60
N GLY A 344 3.65 10.27 12.71
CA GLY A 344 3.56 11.72 12.79
C GLY A 344 4.88 12.44 12.45
N LYS A 345 5.86 11.76 11.83
CA LYS A 345 7.08 12.42 11.33
C LYS A 345 6.75 13.51 10.34
N ASP A 346 5.82 13.26 9.45
CA ASP A 346 5.39 14.24 8.45
C ASP A 346 4.72 15.44 9.10
N ILE A 347 3.96 15.23 10.19
CA ILE A 347 3.38 16.31 11.01
C ILE A 347 4.48 17.09 11.73
N ALA A 348 5.45 16.41 12.36
CA ALA A 348 6.57 17.03 13.05
C ALA A 348 7.48 17.83 12.10
N ALA A 349 7.73 17.30 10.91
CA ALA A 349 8.48 17.94 9.84
C ALA A 349 7.65 18.98 9.06
N LYS A 350 6.38 19.22 9.43
CA LYS A 350 5.45 20.10 8.69
C LYS A 350 5.37 19.76 7.20
N LYS A 351 5.51 18.49 6.85
CA LYS A 351 5.36 18.03 5.46
C LYS A 351 3.91 18.14 5.01
N ALA A 352 3.71 18.51 3.76
CA ALA A 352 2.40 18.56 3.15
C ALA A 352 1.92 17.12 2.88
N THR A 353 0.70 16.79 3.33
CA THR A 353 0.05 15.49 3.10
C THR A 353 -1.36 15.67 2.53
N TYR A 354 -1.88 14.66 1.84
CA TYR A 354 -3.26 14.70 1.34
C TYR A 354 -4.28 14.98 2.46
N PRO A 355 -4.23 14.29 3.64
CA PRO A 355 -5.14 14.60 4.74
C PRO A 355 -5.05 16.05 5.24
N ALA A 356 -3.85 16.65 5.24
CA ALA A 356 -3.67 18.04 5.66
C ALA A 356 -4.27 19.05 4.65
N ILE A 357 -4.26 18.73 3.34
CA ILE A 357 -4.70 19.65 2.29
C ILE A 357 -6.19 19.52 1.97
N ILE A 358 -6.71 18.29 1.89
CA ILE A 358 -8.09 18.04 1.44
C ILE A 358 -8.96 17.33 2.50
N GLY A 359 -8.41 17.04 3.66
CA GLY A 359 -9.07 16.29 4.73
C GLY A 359 -9.00 14.77 4.53
N LEU A 360 -9.16 14.03 5.64
CA LEU A 360 -8.97 12.58 5.67
C LEU A 360 -9.96 11.82 4.79
N GLU A 361 -11.25 12.17 4.83
CA GLU A 361 -12.29 11.47 4.04
C GLU A 361 -12.11 11.72 2.53
N ALA A 362 -11.80 12.95 2.11
CA ALA A 362 -11.50 13.23 0.72
C ALA A 362 -10.25 12.48 0.24
N SER A 363 -9.24 12.31 1.10
CA SER A 363 -8.05 11.51 0.79
C SER A 363 -8.39 10.03 0.60
N ARG A 364 -9.29 9.48 1.42
CA ARG A 364 -9.81 8.11 1.26
C ARG A 364 -10.57 7.92 -0.06
N VAL A 365 -11.40 8.91 -0.43
CA VAL A 365 -12.11 8.90 -1.73
C VAL A 365 -11.12 8.93 -2.89
N GLU A 366 -10.07 9.77 -2.81
CA GLU A 366 -9.04 9.86 -3.85
C GLU A 366 -8.23 8.55 -3.96
N ALA A 367 -7.85 7.93 -2.84
CA ALA A 367 -7.17 6.64 -2.84
C ALA A 367 -8.01 5.57 -3.56
N ARG A 368 -9.31 5.48 -3.25
CA ARG A 368 -10.23 4.54 -3.94
C ARG A 368 -10.35 4.83 -5.43
N ARG A 369 -10.48 6.11 -5.80
CA ARG A 369 -10.56 6.52 -7.21
C ARG A 369 -9.32 6.11 -8.00
N LEU A 370 -8.14 6.34 -7.45
CA LEU A 370 -6.86 5.98 -8.05
C LEU A 370 -6.70 4.46 -8.18
N THR A 371 -7.13 3.71 -7.18
CA THR A 371 -7.12 2.25 -7.22
C THR A 371 -8.04 1.70 -8.30
N LYS A 372 -9.26 2.21 -8.37
CA LYS A 372 -10.18 1.82 -9.45
C LYS A 372 -9.57 2.13 -10.83
N GLN A 373 -8.86 3.26 -10.97
CA GLN A 373 -8.14 3.59 -12.20
C GLN A 373 -7.02 2.59 -12.51
N ALA A 374 -6.27 2.15 -11.49
CA ALA A 374 -5.24 1.12 -11.67
C ALA A 374 -5.86 -0.19 -12.19
N HIS A 375 -6.89 -0.69 -11.54
CA HIS A 375 -7.59 -1.90 -11.99
C HIS A 375 -8.16 -1.77 -13.41
N ASN A 376 -8.83 -0.66 -13.72
CA ASN A 376 -9.39 -0.41 -15.05
C ASN A 376 -8.32 -0.37 -16.15
N ALA A 377 -7.09 0.04 -15.82
CA ALA A 377 -6.01 0.03 -16.79
C ALA A 377 -5.56 -1.39 -17.20
N LEU A 378 -5.88 -2.41 -16.40
CA LEU A 378 -5.53 -3.80 -16.65
C LEU A 378 -6.58 -4.59 -17.45
N THR A 379 -7.72 -4.00 -17.80
CA THR A 379 -8.81 -4.70 -18.54
C THR A 379 -8.41 -5.27 -19.89
N LEU A 380 -7.30 -4.79 -20.45
CA LEU A 380 -6.72 -5.33 -21.69
C LEU A 380 -6.11 -6.74 -21.50
N PHE A 381 -5.76 -7.06 -20.25
CA PHE A 381 -5.02 -8.28 -19.92
C PHE A 381 -5.97 -9.30 -19.30
N GLY A 382 -6.11 -10.46 -19.58
CA GLY A 382 -6.90 -11.46 -18.89
C GLY A 382 -6.28 -11.91 -17.56
N ALA A 383 -6.28 -13.20 -17.31
CA ALA A 383 -5.71 -13.81 -16.11
C ALA A 383 -4.19 -13.57 -15.96
N GLU A 384 -3.51 -13.17 -17.02
CA GLU A 384 -2.09 -12.81 -16.99
C GLU A 384 -1.80 -11.61 -16.10
N ALA A 385 -2.79 -10.73 -15.86
CA ALA A 385 -2.67 -9.59 -14.97
C ALA A 385 -3.11 -9.87 -13.53
N ASP A 386 -3.52 -11.09 -13.18
CA ASP A 386 -4.01 -11.43 -11.83
C ASP A 386 -3.01 -11.05 -10.73
N ALA A 387 -1.71 -11.23 -10.97
CA ALA A 387 -0.67 -10.82 -10.03
C ALA A 387 -0.63 -9.29 -9.84
N LEU A 388 -0.84 -8.50 -10.90
CA LEU A 388 -0.89 -7.03 -10.81
C LEU A 388 -2.15 -6.56 -10.07
N HIS A 389 -3.30 -7.19 -10.30
CA HIS A 389 -4.53 -6.93 -9.54
C HIS A 389 -4.34 -7.24 -8.05
N ALA A 390 -3.75 -8.40 -7.73
CA ALA A 390 -3.49 -8.80 -6.35
C ALA A 390 -2.47 -7.88 -5.66
N LEU A 391 -1.44 -7.41 -6.37
CA LEU A 391 -0.48 -6.42 -5.87
C LEU A 391 -1.14 -5.07 -5.59
N ALA A 392 -2.03 -4.60 -6.47
CA ALA A 392 -2.79 -3.36 -6.24
C ALA A 392 -3.65 -3.46 -4.99
N ASN A 393 -4.41 -4.55 -4.82
CA ASN A 393 -5.20 -4.80 -3.62
C ASN A 393 -4.33 -4.88 -2.37
N TYR A 394 -3.22 -5.63 -2.42
CA TYR A 394 -2.28 -5.74 -1.31
C TYR A 394 -1.73 -4.39 -0.85
N LEU A 395 -1.53 -3.45 -1.78
CA LEU A 395 -1.04 -2.10 -1.46
C LEU A 395 -2.12 -1.21 -0.83
N LEU A 396 -3.39 -1.49 -1.13
CA LEU A 396 -4.53 -0.79 -0.57
C LEU A 396 -4.92 -1.29 0.81
N GLU A 397 -4.82 -2.61 1.01
CA GLU A 397 -5.19 -3.30 2.24
C GLU A 397 -4.06 -3.26 3.30
N ARG A 398 -3.07 -2.38 3.14
CA ARG A 398 -1.96 -2.26 4.08
C ARG A 398 -2.47 -1.96 5.49
N GLU A 399 -2.55 -2.99 6.30
CA GLU A 399 -2.40 -2.90 7.74
C GLU A 399 -0.92 -3.18 8.04
N TYR A 400 -0.22 -2.20 8.55
CA TYR A 400 1.13 -2.39 9.08
C TYR A 400 1.05 -2.89 10.51
#